data_9f22d62b3668546f9ee2aab378b9c95f
#
_entry.id   9f22d62b3668546f9ee2aab378b9c95f
#
_cell.length_a   1.000
_cell.length_b   1.000
_cell.length_c   1.000
_cell.angle_alpha   90.00
_cell.angle_beta   90.00
_cell.angle_gamma   90.00
#
_symmetry.space_group_name_H-M   'P 1'
#
loop_
_entity.id
_entity.type
_entity.pdbx_description
1 polymer ?
#
loop_
_entity_poly.entity_id
_entity_poly.type
_entity_poly.pdbx_seq_one_letter_code
_entity_poly.pdbx_strand_id
1 'polypeptide(L)'
;MTRFLKRQLKSKHLRRLVIYAKVESDLSELFVEFVKRPHFEGLSLESENLLPFEVFEEAHKSWESQVPQNSPIEDKDIYAGISHESAKKLREHFNVTEESVRLKHPVHSKAEAHLTVYKSCANLDHFPVSMNLGSLAERSGCVEKDTSPIALI
;
A
#
# COMPACT_ATOMS: atom_id res chain seq x y z
N MET A 1 21.26 8.96 -2.74
CA MET A 1 20.04 8.23 -2.29
C MET A 1 19.05 7.98 -3.44
N THR A 2 18.65 8.99 -4.19
CA THR A 2 17.65 8.87 -5.26
C THR A 2 18.00 7.81 -6.32
N ARG A 3 19.25 7.74 -6.77
CA ARG A 3 19.68 6.71 -7.73
C ARG A 3 19.55 5.29 -7.19
N PHE A 4 19.92 5.11 -5.95
CA PHE A 4 19.79 3.82 -5.26
C PHE A 4 18.32 3.41 -5.17
N LEU A 5 17.46 4.30 -4.72
CA LEU A 5 16.03 4.03 -4.58
C LEU A 5 15.37 3.72 -5.93
N LYS A 6 15.69 4.48 -6.98
CA LYS A 6 15.22 4.19 -8.34
C LYS A 6 15.65 2.80 -8.81
N ARG A 7 16.90 2.43 -8.51
CA ARG A 7 17.40 1.10 -8.85
C ARG A 7 16.66 0.00 -8.10
N GLN A 8 16.41 0.20 -6.80
CA GLN A 8 15.64 -0.75 -5.99
C GLN A 8 14.22 -0.90 -6.50
N LEU A 9 13.54 0.20 -6.78
CA LEU A 9 12.18 0.19 -7.31
C LEU A 9 12.07 -0.48 -8.67
N LYS A 10 13.12 -0.47 -9.47
CA LYS A 10 13.19 -1.18 -10.75
C LYS A 10 13.56 -2.65 -10.62
N SER A 11 14.03 -3.08 -9.46
CA SER A 11 14.40 -4.47 -9.23
C SER A 11 13.15 -5.36 -9.27
N LYS A 12 13.19 -6.38 -10.10
CA LYS A 12 12.08 -7.35 -10.24
C LYS A 12 11.90 -8.25 -9.02
N HIS A 13 12.89 -8.29 -8.16
CA HIS A 13 12.88 -9.17 -6.99
C HIS A 13 12.40 -8.49 -5.71
N LEU A 14 12.33 -7.17 -5.73
CA LEU A 14 11.89 -6.42 -4.55
C LEU A 14 10.40 -6.65 -4.32
N ARG A 15 10.06 -7.10 -3.12
CA ARG A 15 8.67 -7.36 -2.72
C ARG A 15 8.17 -6.35 -1.69
N ARG A 16 9.04 -5.92 -0.79
CA ARG A 16 8.70 -4.99 0.28
C ARG A 16 9.73 -3.87 0.36
N LEU A 17 9.24 -2.66 0.49
CA LEU A 17 10.07 -1.47 0.62
C LEU A 17 9.61 -0.65 1.83
N VAL A 18 10.56 -0.34 2.70
CA VAL A 18 10.34 0.54 3.85
C VAL A 18 11.31 1.71 3.76
N ILE A 19 10.81 2.92 3.78
CA ILE A 19 11.61 4.14 3.67
C ILE A 19 11.41 5.00 4.91
N TYR A 20 12.46 5.15 5.68
CA TYR A 20 12.49 6.04 6.85
C TYR A 20 13.04 7.43 6.52
N ALA A 21 13.80 7.55 5.47
CA ALA A 21 14.39 8.81 5.07
C ALA A 21 13.45 9.62 4.20
N LYS A 22 13.59 10.94 4.25
CA LYS A 22 12.85 11.83 3.36
C LYS A 22 13.32 11.65 1.91
N VAL A 23 12.38 11.44 1.02
CA VAL A 23 12.62 11.33 -0.41
C VAL A 23 12.35 12.70 -1.06
N GLU A 24 13.39 13.30 -1.61
CA GLU A 24 13.31 14.65 -2.20
C GLU A 24 12.84 14.66 -3.66
N SER A 25 12.83 13.49 -4.29
CA SER A 25 12.46 13.37 -5.70
C SER A 25 11.05 12.83 -5.86
N ASP A 26 10.37 13.26 -6.91
CA ASP A 26 9.10 12.67 -7.29
C ASP A 26 9.34 11.28 -7.89
N LEU A 27 8.93 10.27 -7.14
CA LEU A 27 9.01 8.86 -7.53
C LEU A 27 7.61 8.23 -7.70
N SER A 28 6.60 9.06 -7.86
CA SER A 28 5.20 8.62 -7.91
C SER A 28 4.95 7.53 -8.96
N GLU A 29 5.46 7.70 -10.17
CA GLU A 29 5.31 6.69 -11.22
C GLU A 29 5.97 5.37 -10.86
N LEU A 30 7.14 5.40 -10.23
CA LEU A 30 7.84 4.20 -9.80
C LEU A 30 7.12 3.49 -8.67
N PHE A 31 6.51 4.23 -7.75
CA PHE A 31 5.68 3.64 -6.70
C PHE A 31 4.43 3.00 -7.28
N VAL A 32 3.77 3.63 -8.24
CA VAL A 32 2.63 3.05 -8.96
C VAL A 32 3.03 1.73 -9.63
N GLU A 33 4.12 1.73 -10.36
CA GLU A 33 4.62 0.50 -11.00
C GLU A 33 5.00 -0.58 -9.98
N PHE A 34 5.54 -0.20 -8.85
CA PHE A 34 5.92 -1.13 -7.79
C PHE A 34 4.71 -1.84 -7.18
N VAL A 35 3.65 -1.10 -6.84
CA VAL A 35 2.46 -1.69 -6.21
C VAL A 35 1.62 -2.53 -7.17
N LYS A 36 1.79 -2.36 -8.46
CA LYS A 36 1.11 -3.16 -9.48
C LYS A 36 1.74 -4.53 -9.71
N ARG A 37 2.93 -4.76 -9.22
CA ARG A 37 3.64 -6.03 -9.42
C ARG A 37 2.91 -7.19 -8.74
N PRO A 38 2.86 -8.38 -9.37
CA PRO A 38 2.23 -9.55 -8.77
C PRO A 38 2.87 -9.96 -7.44
N HIS A 39 4.16 -9.69 -7.28
CA HIS A 39 4.92 -10.07 -6.09
C HIS A 39 5.06 -8.94 -5.05
N PHE A 40 4.41 -7.82 -5.27
CA PHE A 40 4.37 -6.74 -4.28
C PHE A 40 3.75 -7.24 -2.98
N GLU A 41 4.42 -6.98 -1.86
CA GLU A 41 3.95 -7.36 -0.53
C GLU A 41 3.72 -6.17 0.39
N GLY A 42 4.52 -5.11 0.26
CA GLY A 42 4.34 -3.96 1.12
C GLY A 42 5.15 -2.73 0.73
N LEU A 43 4.61 -1.59 1.06
CA LEU A 43 5.25 -0.29 0.91
C LEU A 43 4.94 0.54 2.16
N SER A 44 5.97 0.92 2.90
CA SER A 44 5.84 1.74 4.09
C SER A 44 6.75 2.94 4.01
N LEU A 45 6.18 4.11 4.11
CA LEU A 45 6.91 5.38 4.08
C LEU A 45 6.72 6.14 5.39
N GLU A 46 7.77 6.81 5.83
CA GLU A 46 7.65 7.78 6.92
C GLU A 46 6.71 8.93 6.53
N SER A 47 6.12 9.54 7.54
CA SER A 47 5.05 10.52 7.39
C SER A 47 5.40 11.76 6.55
N GLU A 48 6.67 12.06 6.38
CA GLU A 48 7.11 13.18 5.54
C GLU A 48 7.08 12.86 4.05
N ASN A 49 6.97 11.58 3.70
CA ASN A 49 6.91 11.13 2.31
C ASN A 49 5.45 10.90 1.92
N LEU A 50 4.93 11.75 1.07
CA LEU A 50 3.55 11.67 0.63
C LEU A 50 3.42 10.80 -0.61
N LEU A 51 2.45 9.88 -0.58
CA LEU A 51 2.06 9.13 -1.76
C LEU A 51 0.89 9.80 -2.46
N PRO A 52 0.86 9.78 -3.80
CA PRO A 52 -0.33 10.22 -4.52
C PRO A 52 -1.47 9.21 -4.39
N PHE A 53 -2.68 9.66 -4.56
CA PHE A 53 -3.89 8.82 -4.55
C PHE A 53 -3.78 7.63 -5.51
N GLU A 54 -3.17 7.82 -6.66
CA GLU A 54 -3.03 6.81 -7.71
C GLU A 54 -2.33 5.54 -7.24
N VAL A 55 -1.41 5.64 -6.29
CA VAL A 55 -0.73 4.47 -5.73
C VAL A 55 -1.73 3.54 -5.03
N PHE A 56 -2.62 4.11 -4.25
CA PHE A 56 -3.65 3.33 -3.54
C PHE A 56 -4.69 2.76 -4.52
N GLU A 57 -5.10 3.56 -5.49
CA GLU A 57 -6.03 3.13 -6.53
C GLU A 57 -5.49 1.94 -7.33
N GLU A 58 -4.26 2.05 -7.80
CA GLU A 58 -3.62 1.00 -8.61
C GLU A 58 -3.32 -0.26 -7.80
N ALA A 59 -2.93 -0.11 -6.55
CA ALA A 59 -2.75 -1.25 -5.66
C ALA A 59 -4.06 -2.02 -5.45
N HIS A 60 -5.15 -1.31 -5.24
CA HIS A 60 -6.48 -1.90 -5.08
C HIS A 60 -6.94 -2.59 -6.37
N LYS A 61 -6.81 -1.94 -7.53
CA LYS A 61 -7.14 -2.53 -8.83
C LYS A 61 -6.35 -3.80 -9.11
N SER A 62 -5.06 -3.78 -8.83
CA SER A 62 -4.20 -4.95 -8.99
C SER A 62 -4.63 -6.10 -8.09
N TRP A 63 -5.01 -5.81 -6.85
CA TRP A 63 -5.53 -6.81 -5.93
C TRP A 63 -6.87 -7.39 -6.38
N GLU A 64 -7.80 -6.54 -6.84
CA GLU A 64 -9.09 -6.99 -7.36
C GLU A 64 -8.96 -7.88 -8.60
N SER A 65 -7.94 -7.65 -9.42
CA SER A 65 -7.69 -8.44 -10.63
C SER A 65 -7.02 -9.78 -10.36
N GLN A 66 -6.54 -10.02 -9.14
CA GLN A 66 -5.96 -11.30 -8.77
C GLN A 66 -7.07 -12.36 -8.65
N VAL A 67 -7.08 -13.29 -9.61
CA VAL A 67 -7.94 -14.44 -9.56
C VAL A 67 -7.10 -15.63 -9.08
N PRO A 68 -7.27 -16.08 -7.85
CA PRO A 68 -6.52 -17.21 -7.35
C PRO A 68 -7.00 -18.47 -8.05
N GLN A 69 -6.23 -18.98 -8.97
CA GLN A 69 -6.54 -20.26 -9.58
C GLN A 69 -6.17 -21.43 -8.67
N ASN A 70 -5.09 -21.32 -7.89
CA ASN A 70 -4.61 -22.37 -6.99
C ASN A 70 -3.83 -21.85 -5.79
N SER A 71 -3.81 -20.56 -5.54
CA SER A 71 -3.02 -19.97 -4.45
C SER A 71 -3.89 -19.02 -3.62
N PRO A 72 -3.70 -18.97 -2.31
CA PRO A 72 -4.36 -17.95 -1.50
C PRO A 72 -3.90 -16.54 -1.95
N ILE A 73 -4.78 -15.56 -1.82
CA ILE A 73 -4.41 -14.16 -2.04
C ILE A 73 -3.43 -13.77 -0.94
N GLU A 74 -2.24 -13.35 -1.32
CA GLU A 74 -1.24 -12.89 -0.38
C GLU A 74 -1.61 -11.53 0.21
N ASP A 75 -1.33 -11.34 1.50
CA ASP A 75 -1.52 -10.07 2.18
C ASP A 75 -0.56 -9.02 1.62
N LYS A 76 -1.09 -7.84 1.34
CA LYS A 76 -0.33 -6.69 0.88
C LYS A 76 -0.67 -5.49 1.75
N ASP A 77 0.31 -4.68 2.07
CA ASP A 77 0.07 -3.49 2.90
C ASP A 77 0.77 -2.26 2.34
N ILE A 78 0.11 -1.12 2.50
CA ILE A 78 0.66 0.19 2.19
C ILE A 78 0.43 1.09 3.41
N TYR A 79 1.48 1.74 3.86
CA TYR A 79 1.41 2.76 4.90
C TYR A 79 2.19 3.99 4.46
N ALA A 80 1.53 5.14 4.43
CA ALA A 80 2.16 6.40 4.06
C ALA A 80 1.28 7.59 4.45
N GLY A 81 1.84 8.78 4.35
CA GLY A 81 1.06 10.01 4.41
C GLY A 81 0.49 10.36 3.04
N ILE A 82 -0.60 11.09 3.01
CA ILE A 82 -1.17 11.68 1.80
C ILE A 82 -1.54 13.14 2.05
N SER A 83 -1.55 13.94 0.99
CA SER A 83 -1.99 15.33 1.05
C SER A 83 -3.50 15.44 1.28
N HIS A 84 -3.97 16.63 1.67
CA HIS A 84 -5.41 16.89 1.83
C HIS A 84 -6.19 16.62 0.55
N GLU A 85 -5.66 17.02 -0.59
CA GLU A 85 -6.29 16.81 -1.89
C GLU A 85 -6.38 15.32 -2.22
N SER A 86 -5.30 14.57 -2.04
CA SER A 86 -5.28 13.13 -2.25
C SER A 86 -6.18 12.40 -1.26
N ALA A 87 -6.25 12.85 -0.02
CA ALA A 87 -7.16 12.30 0.99
C ALA A 87 -8.62 12.44 0.57
N LYS A 88 -8.99 13.61 0.02
CA LYS A 88 -10.33 13.86 -0.50
C LYS A 88 -10.67 12.89 -1.64
N LYS A 89 -9.79 12.76 -2.62
CA LYS A 89 -9.95 11.81 -3.74
C LYS A 89 -10.11 10.37 -3.25
N LEU A 90 -9.29 9.99 -2.27
CA LEU A 90 -9.29 8.65 -1.71
C LEU A 90 -10.60 8.34 -0.98
N ARG A 91 -11.11 9.28 -0.18
CA ARG A 91 -12.39 9.13 0.50
C ARG A 91 -13.56 9.03 -0.45
N GLU A 92 -13.57 9.84 -1.50
CA GLU A 92 -14.61 9.81 -2.52
C GLU A 92 -14.58 8.51 -3.33
N HIS A 93 -13.39 8.09 -3.75
CA HIS A 93 -13.22 6.90 -4.57
C HIS A 93 -13.61 5.61 -3.83
N PHE A 94 -13.17 5.44 -2.59
CA PHE A 94 -13.42 4.26 -1.78
C PHE A 94 -14.66 4.39 -0.87
N ASN A 95 -15.35 5.50 -0.97
CA ASN A 95 -16.56 5.77 -0.18
C ASN A 95 -16.34 5.68 1.32
N VAL A 96 -15.26 6.28 1.80
CA VAL A 96 -14.90 6.33 3.21
C VAL A 96 -15.70 7.42 3.91
N THR A 97 -16.73 7.04 4.63
CA THR A 97 -17.60 8.00 5.34
C THR A 97 -17.13 8.29 6.76
N GLU A 98 -16.39 7.38 7.34
CA GLU A 98 -15.80 7.52 8.68
C GLU A 98 -14.27 7.47 8.58
N GLU A 99 -13.62 6.87 9.54
CA GLU A 99 -12.17 6.72 9.57
C GLU A 99 -11.68 5.57 8.71
N SER A 100 -12.47 4.53 8.57
CA SER A 100 -12.10 3.34 7.83
C SER A 100 -13.23 2.75 7.00
N VAL A 101 -12.86 1.96 6.00
CA VAL A 101 -13.78 1.20 5.18
C VAL A 101 -13.21 -0.19 4.91
N ARG A 102 -14.10 -1.17 4.81
CA ARG A 102 -13.77 -2.53 4.36
C ARG A 102 -14.32 -2.75 2.97
N LEU A 103 -13.47 -3.27 2.10
CA LEU A 103 -13.81 -3.52 0.70
C LEU A 103 -13.69 -5.02 0.44
N LYS A 104 -14.73 -5.59 -0.13
CA LYS A 104 -14.73 -7.02 -0.47
C LYS A 104 -14.09 -7.26 -1.81
N HIS A 105 -13.37 -8.36 -1.94
CA HIS A 105 -12.84 -8.79 -3.22
C HIS A 105 -14.01 -9.24 -4.13
N PRO A 106 -14.03 -8.82 -5.41
CA PRO A 106 -15.15 -9.12 -6.31
C PRO A 106 -15.31 -10.60 -6.61
N VAL A 107 -14.23 -11.36 -6.56
CA VAL A 107 -14.24 -12.79 -6.91
C VAL A 107 -14.04 -13.68 -5.69
N HIS A 108 -13.18 -13.26 -4.77
CA HIS A 108 -12.81 -14.07 -3.61
C HIS A 108 -13.58 -13.63 -2.37
N SER A 109 -14.63 -14.39 -2.01
CA SER A 109 -15.57 -14.01 -0.95
C SER A 109 -14.96 -13.84 0.45
N LYS A 110 -13.79 -14.43 0.70
CA LYS A 110 -13.09 -14.36 1.99
C LYS A 110 -12.00 -13.29 2.04
N ALA A 111 -11.70 -12.65 0.91
CA ALA A 111 -10.68 -11.63 0.85
C ALA A 111 -11.30 -10.25 1.06
N GLU A 112 -10.71 -9.47 1.96
CA GLU A 112 -11.12 -8.10 2.24
C GLU A 112 -9.93 -7.16 2.23
N ALA A 113 -10.17 -5.95 1.74
CA ALA A 113 -9.27 -4.83 1.90
C ALA A 113 -9.74 -3.96 3.07
N HIS A 114 -8.83 -3.44 3.83
CA HIS A 114 -9.11 -2.52 4.93
C HIS A 114 -8.33 -1.23 4.70
N LEU A 115 -9.05 -0.14 4.51
CA LEU A 115 -8.47 1.18 4.31
C LEU A 115 -8.81 2.08 5.50
N THR A 116 -7.80 2.65 6.12
CA THR A 116 -7.95 3.59 7.22
C THR A 116 -7.25 4.89 6.90
N VAL A 117 -7.97 5.98 7.03
CA VAL A 117 -7.43 7.34 6.92
C VAL A 117 -7.42 7.92 8.33
N TYR A 118 -6.24 8.03 8.93
CA TYR A 118 -6.11 8.52 10.29
C TYR A 118 -6.32 10.02 10.35
N LYS A 119 -6.81 10.51 11.48
CA LYS A 119 -6.91 11.93 11.71
C LYS A 119 -5.52 12.55 11.80
N SER A 120 -5.34 13.67 11.09
CA SER A 120 -4.13 14.45 11.21
C SER A 120 -3.98 14.94 12.66
N CYS A 121 -2.82 14.72 13.25
CA CYS A 121 -2.47 15.45 14.46
C CYS A 121 -2.42 16.95 14.13
N ALA A 122 -2.85 17.79 15.06
CA ALA A 122 -2.85 19.24 14.88
C ALA A 122 -1.49 19.71 14.33
N ASN A 123 -1.50 20.48 13.25
CA ASN A 123 -0.35 21.04 12.54
C ASN A 123 0.35 20.19 11.48
N LEU A 124 -0.21 19.05 11.07
CA LEU A 124 0.31 18.31 9.93
C LEU A 124 -0.55 18.60 8.68
N ASP A 125 0.12 18.88 7.58
CA ASP A 125 -0.53 19.14 6.28
C ASP A 125 -0.86 17.84 5.52
N HIS A 126 -0.86 16.71 6.22
CA HIS A 126 -1.10 15.40 5.61
C HIS A 126 -1.81 14.46 6.58
N PHE A 127 -2.40 13.42 6.01
CA PHE A 127 -3.07 12.36 6.76
C PHE A 127 -2.31 11.05 6.62
N PRO A 128 -1.98 10.35 7.70
CA PRO A 128 -1.51 8.97 7.59
C PRO A 128 -2.62 8.07 7.04
N VAL A 129 -2.25 7.15 6.16
CA VAL A 129 -3.16 6.18 5.55
C VAL A 129 -2.57 4.79 5.66
N SER A 130 -3.41 3.85 6.05
CA SER A 130 -3.07 2.43 6.04
C SER A 130 -4.04 1.70 5.12
N MET A 131 -3.51 0.98 4.15
CA MET A 131 -4.29 0.09 3.28
C MET A 131 -3.76 -1.32 3.42
N ASN A 132 -4.61 -2.22 3.84
CA ASN A 132 -4.30 -3.64 3.96
C ASN A 132 -5.16 -4.41 2.96
N LEU A 133 -4.51 -5.07 2.01
CA LEU A 133 -5.15 -5.88 0.98
C LEU A 133 -4.88 -7.33 1.30
N GLY A 134 -5.86 -8.05 1.84
CA GLY A 134 -5.57 -9.36 2.35
C GLY A 134 -6.68 -10.39 2.28
N SER A 135 -6.39 -11.53 2.87
CA SER A 135 -7.32 -12.61 3.09
C SER A 135 -7.56 -12.76 4.59
N LEU A 136 -8.81 -12.76 5.01
CA LEU A 136 -9.17 -12.94 6.41
C LEU A 136 -8.91 -14.34 6.94
N ALA A 137 -8.80 -15.34 6.06
CA ALA A 137 -8.75 -16.74 6.46
C ALA A 137 -7.47 -17.15 7.18
N GLU A 138 -6.42 -16.32 7.17
CA GLU A 138 -5.08 -16.71 7.64
C GLU A 138 -4.54 -15.89 8.82
N ARG A 139 -5.35 -15.03 9.42
CA ARG A 139 -4.91 -14.23 10.57
C ARG A 139 -4.82 -14.99 11.89
N SER A 140 -5.12 -16.28 11.90
CA SER A 140 -5.09 -17.10 13.12
C SER A 140 -3.74 -17.75 13.43
N GLY A 141 -2.68 -17.39 12.73
CA GLY A 141 -1.36 -17.92 12.99
C GLY A 141 -0.28 -16.87 12.81
N CYS A 142 0.55 -16.68 13.83
CA CYS A 142 1.80 -15.95 13.69
C CYS A 142 2.73 -16.77 12.78
N VAL A 143 2.58 -16.66 11.49
CA VAL A 143 3.55 -17.22 10.55
C VAL A 143 4.55 -16.12 10.24
N GLU A 144 5.73 -16.23 10.83
CA GLU A 144 6.85 -15.41 10.41
C GLU A 144 7.25 -15.80 9.00
N LYS A 145 6.99 -14.92 8.07
CA LYS A 145 7.46 -15.07 6.69
C LYS A 145 8.78 -14.31 6.54
N ASP A 146 9.85 -14.88 7.05
CA ASP A 146 11.17 -14.22 7.08
C ASP A 146 11.96 -14.31 5.78
N THR A 147 11.35 -14.77 4.69
CA THR A 147 12.08 -15.05 3.45
C THR A 147 11.87 -14.02 2.35
N SER A 148 11.05 -12.98 2.55
CA SER A 148 10.81 -11.95 1.55
C SER A 148 11.96 -10.96 1.46
N PRO A 149 12.46 -10.61 0.26
CA PRO A 149 13.43 -9.54 0.10
C PRO A 149 12.84 -8.20 0.58
N ILE A 150 13.46 -7.62 1.59
CA ILE A 150 13.07 -6.34 2.18
C ILE A 150 14.19 -5.33 1.94
N ALA A 151 13.86 -4.17 1.38
CA ALA A 151 14.77 -3.04 1.34
C ALA A 151 14.38 -2.02 2.41
N LEU A 152 15.33 -1.71 3.28
CA LEU A 152 15.20 -0.68 4.32
C LEU A 152 16.08 0.51 3.92
N ILE A 153 15.48 1.68 3.83
CA ILE A 153 16.18 2.90 3.41
C ILE A 153 15.95 4.04 4.39
#